data_39e254a383e16743c33bfcb498c840a7
#
_entry.id   39e254a383e16743c33bfcb498c840a7
#
_cell.length_a   1.000
_cell.length_b   1.000
_cell.length_c   1.000
_cell.angle_alpha   90.00
_cell.angle_beta   90.00
_cell.angle_gamma   90.00
#
_symmetry.space_group_name_H-M   'P 1'
#
loop_
_entity.id
_entity.type
_entity.pdbx_description
1 polymer ?
#
loop_
_entity_poly.entity_id
_entity_poly.type
_entity_poly.pdbx_seq_one_letter_code
_entity_poly.pdbx_strand_id
1 'polypeptide(L)'
;MTLAWTLPRIVAAETLDSLVADDPAAMRSRRDLQRIHRVMGTRSIVTRALRKLMASSGAGHAGRPLRILELGAGDGSLLLGVARAFRGHWPAVELTLLDRQDLVSAATVSSYAEAGWRATSLTGDVFDWAAGRTGPDQPDDQQDPSSWDLIVANLFLHHFEGAQLRSLLGAIAVRGARFFACEPRRAYPALAASHLVALIGANAVTRDDAVLSVHAGFRGSELSQAWPALTVDWTLDEYAAGPFSHCFCALRRVPAVAAAA
;
A
#
# COMPACT_ATOMS: atom_id res chain seq x y z
N MET A 1 20.54 -4.14 -31.32
CA MET A 1 19.51 -4.80 -30.48
C MET A 1 20.16 -5.25 -29.18
N THR A 2 20.14 -4.42 -28.16
CA THR A 2 20.56 -4.80 -26.82
C THR A 2 19.46 -5.69 -26.22
N LEU A 3 19.73 -6.98 -26.08
CA LEU A 3 18.94 -7.89 -25.26
C LEU A 3 18.99 -7.33 -23.84
N ALA A 4 17.99 -6.52 -23.47
CA ALA A 4 17.82 -6.10 -22.09
C ALA A 4 17.48 -7.38 -21.31
N TRP A 5 18.42 -7.89 -20.53
CA TRP A 5 18.22 -8.97 -19.58
C TRP A 5 17.16 -8.50 -18.57
N THR A 6 15.94 -8.95 -18.78
CA THR A 6 14.82 -8.53 -17.96
C THR A 6 14.40 -9.70 -17.10
N LEU A 7 14.34 -9.49 -15.78
CA LEU A 7 13.77 -10.48 -14.87
C LEU A 7 12.27 -10.67 -15.22
N PRO A 8 11.82 -11.91 -15.53
CA PRO A 8 10.39 -12.16 -15.71
C PRO A 8 9.66 -11.92 -14.39
N ARG A 9 8.39 -11.49 -14.48
CA ARG A 9 7.53 -11.43 -13.30
C ARG A 9 7.00 -12.81 -12.99
N ILE A 10 7.23 -13.28 -11.76
CA ILE A 10 6.80 -14.60 -11.28
C ILE A 10 6.14 -14.36 -9.92
N VAL A 11 4.86 -14.63 -9.83
CA VAL A 11 4.09 -14.57 -8.59
C VAL A 11 4.00 -15.98 -8.02
N ALA A 12 4.49 -16.14 -6.80
CA ALA A 12 4.41 -17.40 -6.05
C ALA A 12 3.93 -17.09 -4.63
N ALA A 13 3.28 -18.07 -4.00
CA ALA A 13 2.83 -17.93 -2.62
C ALA A 13 4.03 -17.78 -1.68
N GLU A 14 4.00 -16.77 -0.84
CA GLU A 14 4.98 -16.57 0.22
C GLU A 14 4.65 -17.46 1.43
N THR A 15 5.69 -17.98 2.08
CA THR A 15 5.53 -18.86 3.24
C THR A 15 4.86 -18.13 4.40
N LEU A 16 5.23 -16.87 4.63
CA LEU A 16 4.66 -16.05 5.69
C LEU A 16 3.14 -15.93 5.61
N ASP A 17 2.59 -15.88 4.40
CA ASP A 17 1.15 -15.77 4.15
C ASP A 17 0.35 -16.99 4.56
N SER A 18 0.99 -18.16 4.63
CA SER A 18 0.38 -19.43 5.01
C SER A 18 0.48 -19.73 6.51
N LEU A 19 1.35 -19.02 7.23
CA LEU A 19 1.58 -19.24 8.67
C LEU A 19 0.50 -18.51 9.50
N VAL A 20 0.09 -19.15 10.60
CA VAL A 20 -0.82 -18.52 11.57
C VAL A 20 -0.14 -17.36 12.30
N ALA A 21 -0.95 -16.45 12.85
CA ALA A 21 -0.47 -15.19 13.41
C ALA A 21 0.55 -15.36 14.56
N ASP A 22 0.37 -16.38 15.39
CA ASP A 22 1.18 -16.71 16.58
C ASP A 22 2.33 -17.68 16.31
N ASP A 23 2.51 -18.14 15.06
CA ASP A 23 3.65 -18.98 14.69
C ASP A 23 4.98 -18.25 14.98
N PRO A 24 5.92 -18.89 15.72
CA PRO A 24 7.19 -18.25 16.07
C PRO A 24 8.04 -17.83 14.87
N ALA A 25 7.94 -18.52 13.72
CA ALA A 25 8.64 -18.14 12.49
C ALA A 25 7.97 -16.93 11.86
N ALA A 26 6.62 -16.87 11.81
CA ALA A 26 5.87 -15.73 11.32
C ALA A 26 6.12 -14.48 12.18
N MET A 27 6.10 -14.61 13.50
CA MET A 27 6.42 -13.51 14.41
C MET A 27 7.83 -12.96 14.20
N ARG A 28 8.81 -13.82 13.95
CA ARG A 28 10.19 -13.40 13.63
C ARG A 28 10.24 -12.73 12.26
N SER A 29 9.58 -13.29 11.24
CA SER A 29 9.56 -12.73 9.89
C SER A 29 8.95 -11.32 9.88
N ARG A 30 7.87 -11.05 10.62
CA ARG A 30 7.30 -9.69 10.73
C ARG A 30 8.29 -8.71 11.35
N ARG A 31 9.06 -9.11 12.36
CA ARG A 31 10.14 -8.27 12.91
C ARG A 31 11.28 -8.05 11.91
N ASP A 32 11.59 -9.05 11.10
CA ASP A 32 12.59 -8.96 10.04
C ASP A 32 12.14 -8.00 8.95
N LEU A 33 10.87 -8.06 8.53
CA LEU A 33 10.27 -7.11 7.59
C LEU A 33 10.36 -5.66 8.10
N GLN A 34 10.11 -5.41 9.40
CA GLN A 34 10.31 -4.09 9.99
C GLN A 34 11.76 -3.60 9.89
N ARG A 35 12.77 -4.52 10.04
CA ARG A 35 14.19 -4.19 9.85
C ARG A 35 14.50 -3.89 8.38
N ILE A 36 13.99 -4.72 7.47
CA ILE A 36 14.13 -4.53 6.01
C ILE A 36 13.54 -3.18 5.60
N HIS A 37 12.32 -2.85 6.02
CA HIS A 37 11.68 -1.55 5.75
C HIS A 37 12.54 -0.37 6.26
N ARG A 38 13.21 -0.54 7.40
CA ARG A 38 14.10 0.49 7.96
C ARG A 38 15.33 0.68 7.08
N VAL A 39 15.96 -0.42 6.66
CA VAL A 39 17.15 -0.40 5.78
C VAL A 39 16.80 0.17 4.40
N MET A 40 15.65 -0.21 3.83
CA MET A 40 15.16 0.31 2.55
C MET A 40 14.68 1.76 2.62
N GLY A 41 14.49 2.33 3.80
CA GLY A 41 13.95 3.67 3.98
C GLY A 41 12.48 3.80 3.58
N THR A 42 11.72 2.69 3.55
CA THR A 42 10.33 2.62 3.06
C THR A 42 9.46 3.68 3.69
N ARG A 43 9.54 3.88 5.03
CA ARG A 43 8.78 4.94 5.71
C ARG A 43 9.02 6.34 5.10
N SER A 44 10.28 6.68 4.79
CA SER A 44 10.63 7.98 4.20
C SER A 44 10.11 8.11 2.77
N ILE A 45 10.12 7.02 1.99
CA ILE A 45 9.57 6.96 0.64
C ILE A 45 8.06 7.22 0.72
N VAL A 46 7.32 6.46 1.54
CA VAL A 46 5.87 6.61 1.74
C VAL A 46 5.54 8.01 2.24
N THR A 47 6.20 8.51 3.29
CA THR A 47 5.96 9.86 3.84
C THR A 47 6.10 10.94 2.77
N ARG A 48 7.15 10.88 1.95
CA ARG A 48 7.40 11.86 0.88
C ARG A 48 6.33 11.79 -0.21
N ALA A 49 5.97 10.58 -0.63
CA ALA A 49 4.94 10.36 -1.65
C ALA A 49 3.57 10.85 -1.19
N LEU A 50 3.15 10.50 0.03
CA LEU A 50 1.86 10.95 0.57
C LEU A 50 1.82 12.47 0.75
N ARG A 51 2.91 13.09 1.19
CA ARG A 51 2.98 14.57 1.27
C ARG A 51 2.78 15.21 -0.10
N LYS A 52 3.46 14.71 -1.15
CA LYS A 52 3.30 15.20 -2.53
C LYS A 52 1.86 15.00 -3.02
N LEU A 53 1.30 13.81 -2.82
CA LEU A 53 -0.03 13.43 -3.29
C LEU A 53 -1.14 14.25 -2.62
N MET A 54 -0.98 14.59 -1.34
CA MET A 54 -1.94 15.41 -0.61
C MET A 54 -1.80 16.90 -0.92
N ALA A 55 -0.58 17.40 -1.16
CA ALA A 55 -0.34 18.80 -1.53
C ALA A 55 -0.88 19.16 -2.93
N SER A 56 -0.97 18.18 -3.83
CA SER A 56 -1.49 18.39 -5.20
C SER A 56 -3.00 18.63 -5.25
N SER A 57 -3.69 18.58 -4.13
CA SER A 57 -5.13 18.73 -4.04
C SER A 57 -5.46 20.09 -3.42
N GLY A 58 -5.75 21.08 -4.25
CA GLY A 58 -6.16 22.41 -3.83
C GLY A 58 -7.56 22.51 -3.18
N ALA A 59 -8.21 21.39 -2.88
CA ALA A 59 -9.50 21.37 -2.18
C ALA A 59 -9.26 21.06 -0.71
N GLY A 60 -9.48 22.05 0.13
CA GLY A 60 -9.60 21.85 1.56
C GLY A 60 -10.61 20.74 1.87
N HIS A 61 -10.27 19.89 2.82
CA HIS A 61 -11.16 18.80 3.29
C HIS A 61 -12.25 19.40 4.18
N ALA A 62 -13.04 20.31 3.64
CA ALA A 62 -14.27 20.93 4.18
C ALA A 62 -14.63 20.58 5.65
N GLY A 63 -13.64 20.55 6.56
CA GLY A 63 -13.82 20.34 7.99
C GLY A 63 -14.02 18.87 8.44
N ARG A 64 -14.01 17.87 7.55
CA ARG A 64 -14.09 16.46 7.94
C ARG A 64 -12.71 15.78 8.02
N PRO A 65 -12.56 14.71 8.81
CA PRO A 65 -11.36 13.90 8.81
C PRO A 65 -11.04 13.30 7.43
N LEU A 66 -9.75 13.11 7.14
CA LEU A 66 -9.29 12.33 5.99
C LEU A 66 -9.59 10.85 6.22
N ARG A 67 -10.29 10.22 5.29
CA ARG A 67 -10.53 8.78 5.30
C ARG A 67 -9.42 8.06 4.52
N ILE A 68 -8.61 7.28 5.23
CA ILE A 68 -7.51 6.52 4.66
C ILE A 68 -7.75 5.03 4.85
N LEU A 69 -7.52 4.23 3.80
CA LEU A 69 -7.53 2.78 3.86
C LEU A 69 -6.13 2.25 3.55
N GLU A 70 -5.58 1.39 4.40
CA GLU A 70 -4.38 0.59 4.11
C GLU A 70 -4.80 -0.83 3.76
N LEU A 71 -4.41 -1.30 2.57
CA LEU A 71 -4.62 -2.67 2.10
C LEU A 71 -3.37 -3.51 2.41
N GLY A 72 -3.56 -4.66 3.05
CA GLY A 72 -2.45 -5.48 3.53
C GLY A 72 -1.66 -4.79 4.65
N ALA A 73 -2.39 -4.29 5.65
CA ALA A 73 -1.81 -3.45 6.70
C ALA A 73 -0.82 -4.17 7.62
N GLY A 74 -0.87 -5.50 7.68
CA GLY A 74 -0.06 -6.28 8.59
C GLY A 74 -0.29 -5.86 10.05
N ASP A 75 0.78 -5.54 10.77
CA ASP A 75 0.72 -5.05 12.14
C ASP A 75 0.46 -3.54 12.27
N GLY A 76 0.27 -2.83 11.16
CA GLY A 76 0.00 -1.39 11.10
C GLY A 76 1.23 -0.51 11.41
N SER A 77 2.41 -1.09 11.61
CA SER A 77 3.59 -0.34 12.07
C SER A 77 4.16 0.63 11.05
N LEU A 78 3.98 0.38 9.75
CA LEU A 78 4.52 1.24 8.69
C LEU A 78 3.82 2.59 8.67
N LEU A 79 2.48 2.61 8.51
CA LEU A 79 1.73 3.87 8.50
C LEU A 79 1.72 4.55 9.88
N LEU A 80 1.88 3.82 10.99
CA LEU A 80 2.11 4.45 12.29
C LEU A 80 3.37 5.32 12.28
N GLY A 81 4.46 4.84 11.65
CA GLY A 81 5.67 5.65 11.46
C GLY A 81 5.43 6.89 10.60
N VAL A 82 4.55 6.80 9.62
CA VAL A 82 4.12 7.92 8.76
C VAL A 82 3.24 8.90 9.55
N ALA A 83 2.27 8.42 10.32
CA ALA A 83 1.40 9.22 11.17
C ALA A 83 2.23 10.09 12.14
N ARG A 84 3.24 9.49 12.79
CA ARG A 84 4.17 10.22 13.66
C ARG A 84 4.94 11.32 12.92
N ALA A 85 5.32 11.09 11.66
CA ALA A 85 6.02 12.09 10.84
C ALA A 85 5.10 13.23 10.37
N PHE A 86 3.79 13.03 10.37
CA PHE A 86 2.79 14.04 10.01
C PHE A 86 2.12 14.72 11.21
N ARG A 87 2.48 14.35 12.43
CA ARG A 87 1.89 14.89 13.64
C ARG A 87 1.91 16.42 13.62
N GLY A 88 0.75 17.04 13.79
CA GLY A 88 0.58 18.52 13.77
C GLY A 88 0.62 19.17 12.38
N HIS A 89 0.80 18.40 11.29
CA HIS A 89 0.89 18.93 9.93
C HIS A 89 -0.26 18.47 9.03
N TRP A 90 -1.00 17.45 9.45
CA TRP A 90 -2.13 16.92 8.72
C TRP A 90 -3.44 17.18 9.46
N PRO A 91 -4.59 17.25 8.75
CA PRO A 91 -5.90 17.28 9.37
C PRO A 91 -6.14 16.01 10.19
N ALA A 92 -7.27 15.94 10.89
CA ALA A 92 -7.70 14.70 11.53
C ALA A 92 -7.79 13.56 10.50
N VAL A 93 -7.40 12.36 10.89
CA VAL A 93 -7.38 11.17 10.02
C VAL A 93 -8.19 10.05 10.67
N GLU A 94 -9.05 9.43 9.86
CA GLU A 94 -9.69 8.14 10.13
C GLU A 94 -9.03 7.10 9.24
N LEU A 95 -8.29 6.19 9.86
CA LEU A 95 -7.52 5.15 9.19
C LEU A 95 -8.20 3.79 9.40
N THR A 96 -8.48 3.09 8.31
CA THR A 96 -8.86 1.67 8.34
C THR A 96 -7.67 0.83 7.90
N LEU A 97 -7.30 -0.15 8.73
CA LEU A 97 -6.21 -1.09 8.51
C LEU A 97 -6.82 -2.44 8.11
N LEU A 98 -6.88 -2.72 6.80
CA LEU A 98 -7.44 -3.97 6.28
C LEU A 98 -6.34 -5.00 6.10
N ASP A 99 -6.47 -6.13 6.75
CA ASP A 99 -5.62 -7.30 6.55
C ASP A 99 -6.43 -8.59 6.69
N ARG A 100 -5.95 -9.66 6.07
CA ARG A 100 -6.54 -10.99 6.18
C ARG A 100 -6.38 -11.59 7.58
N GLN A 101 -5.32 -11.20 8.29
CA GLN A 101 -5.01 -11.64 9.65
C GLN A 101 -5.24 -10.51 10.65
N ASP A 102 -5.71 -10.86 11.84
CA ASP A 102 -5.82 -9.92 12.96
C ASP A 102 -4.46 -9.73 13.64
N LEU A 103 -3.68 -8.78 13.11
CA LEU A 103 -2.30 -8.51 13.56
C LEU A 103 -2.15 -7.16 14.27
N VAL A 104 -3.15 -6.30 14.20
CA VAL A 104 -3.08 -4.95 14.75
C VAL A 104 -3.40 -4.99 16.24
N SER A 105 -2.39 -4.79 17.08
CA SER A 105 -2.56 -4.78 18.53
C SER A 105 -3.29 -3.53 19.04
N ALA A 106 -3.94 -3.63 20.21
CA ALA A 106 -4.51 -2.47 20.90
C ALA A 106 -3.45 -1.38 21.18
N ALA A 107 -2.20 -1.77 21.45
CA ALA A 107 -1.09 -0.82 21.63
C ALA A 107 -0.76 -0.06 20.34
N THR A 108 -0.85 -0.72 19.17
CA THR A 108 -0.70 -0.07 17.87
C THR A 108 -1.80 0.97 17.65
N VAL A 109 -3.07 0.63 17.93
CA VAL A 109 -4.21 1.55 17.83
C VAL A 109 -4.04 2.75 18.77
N SER A 110 -3.65 2.54 20.02
CA SER A 110 -3.37 3.61 20.97
C SER A 110 -2.25 4.54 20.49
N SER A 111 -1.19 3.96 19.90
CA SER A 111 -0.08 4.74 19.34
C SER A 111 -0.48 5.60 18.13
N TYR A 112 -1.46 5.18 17.34
CA TYR A 112 -2.06 6.03 16.30
C TYR A 112 -2.81 7.21 16.90
N ALA A 113 -3.61 6.98 17.97
CA ALA A 113 -4.32 8.05 18.66
C ALA A 113 -3.35 9.10 19.24
N GLU A 114 -2.23 8.68 19.84
CA GLU A 114 -1.14 9.55 20.27
C GLU A 114 -0.52 10.38 19.13
N ALA A 115 -0.49 9.81 17.90
CA ALA A 115 -0.03 10.50 16.71
C ALA A 115 -1.10 11.43 16.10
N GLY A 116 -2.33 11.46 16.64
CA GLY A 116 -3.44 12.29 16.16
C GLY A 116 -4.29 11.63 15.07
N TRP A 117 -4.16 10.30 14.87
CA TRP A 117 -4.95 9.54 13.91
C TRP A 117 -5.88 8.56 14.64
N ARG A 118 -7.13 8.43 14.18
CA ARG A 118 -8.04 7.40 14.65
C ARG A 118 -7.89 6.17 13.76
N ALA A 119 -7.32 5.10 14.29
CA ALA A 119 -7.12 3.85 13.55
C ALA A 119 -8.14 2.77 13.99
N THR A 120 -8.66 2.02 13.02
CA THR A 120 -9.53 0.87 13.21
C THR A 120 -8.97 -0.31 12.42
N SER A 121 -8.82 -1.47 13.06
CA SER A 121 -8.47 -2.71 12.38
C SER A 121 -9.71 -3.34 11.76
N LEU A 122 -9.57 -3.85 10.54
CA LEU A 122 -10.59 -4.60 9.83
C LEU A 122 -9.98 -5.91 9.33
N THR A 123 -10.42 -7.03 9.89
CA THR A 123 -9.96 -8.35 9.41
C THR A 123 -10.87 -8.82 8.28
N GLY A 124 -10.29 -9.11 7.12
CA GLY A 124 -11.04 -9.55 5.96
C GLY A 124 -10.21 -9.73 4.70
N ASP A 125 -10.79 -10.43 3.73
CA ASP A 125 -10.18 -10.60 2.42
C ASP A 125 -10.35 -9.34 1.56
N VAL A 126 -9.28 -8.94 0.88
CA VAL A 126 -9.30 -7.74 0.01
C VAL A 126 -10.27 -7.87 -1.16
N PHE A 127 -10.53 -9.09 -1.65
CA PHE A 127 -11.52 -9.30 -2.71
C PHE A 127 -12.96 -9.25 -2.19
N ASP A 128 -13.18 -9.56 -0.91
CA ASP A 128 -14.48 -9.31 -0.26
C ASP A 128 -14.72 -7.81 -0.09
N TRP A 129 -13.70 -7.06 0.31
CA TRP A 129 -13.75 -5.60 0.30
C TRP A 129 -13.98 -5.06 -1.13
N ALA A 130 -13.22 -5.53 -2.12
CA ALA A 130 -13.37 -5.11 -3.51
C ALA A 130 -14.78 -5.39 -4.08
N ALA A 131 -15.43 -6.45 -3.62
CA ALA A 131 -16.80 -6.80 -3.97
C ALA A 131 -17.87 -6.11 -3.11
N GLY A 132 -17.49 -5.27 -2.13
CA GLY A 132 -18.42 -4.59 -1.22
C GLY A 132 -19.07 -5.51 -0.17
N ARG A 133 -18.47 -6.68 0.09
CA ARG A 133 -18.98 -7.63 1.09
C ARG A 133 -18.41 -7.41 2.48
N THR A 134 -17.29 -6.69 2.59
CA THR A 134 -16.60 -6.41 3.85
C THR A 134 -16.16 -4.95 3.87
N GLY A 135 -16.37 -4.26 4.98
CA GLY A 135 -15.88 -2.91 5.19
C GLY A 135 -16.92 -1.97 5.79
N PRO A 136 -16.49 -0.80 6.26
CA PRO A 136 -17.39 0.26 6.73
C PRO A 136 -18.21 0.88 5.59
N ASP A 137 -17.99 0.45 4.36
CA ASP A 137 -18.65 0.89 3.13
C ASP A 137 -19.94 0.12 2.84
N GLN A 138 -20.63 -0.43 3.85
CA GLN A 138 -22.02 -0.83 3.67
C GLN A 138 -22.80 0.42 3.27
N PRO A 139 -23.54 0.39 2.16
CA PRO A 139 -24.16 1.60 1.63
C PRO A 139 -25.16 2.17 2.63
N ASP A 140 -24.77 3.21 3.31
CA ASP A 140 -25.72 4.22 3.72
C ASP A 140 -26.05 4.98 2.42
N ASP A 141 -27.28 4.95 1.96
CA ASP A 141 -27.78 5.36 0.64
C ASP A 141 -27.46 6.82 0.21
N GLN A 142 -26.58 7.52 0.91
CA GLN A 142 -26.23 8.94 0.72
C GLN A 142 -24.73 9.26 0.62
N GLN A 143 -23.83 8.27 0.59
CA GLN A 143 -22.38 8.55 0.50
C GLN A 143 -21.87 8.44 -0.94
N ASP A 144 -21.05 9.42 -1.35
CA ASP A 144 -20.26 9.46 -2.58
C ASP A 144 -19.58 8.11 -2.83
N PRO A 145 -19.72 7.52 -4.05
CA PRO A 145 -19.04 6.27 -4.41
C PRO A 145 -17.51 6.29 -4.20
N SER A 146 -16.88 7.44 -4.10
CA SER A 146 -15.48 7.57 -3.66
C SER A 146 -15.41 7.72 -2.14
N SER A 147 -15.53 6.59 -1.42
CA SER A 147 -15.56 6.60 0.05
C SER A 147 -14.21 6.93 0.72
N TRP A 148 -13.08 6.81 0.00
CA TRP A 148 -11.74 7.00 0.53
C TRP A 148 -11.02 8.19 -0.09
N ASP A 149 -10.48 9.08 0.75
CA ASP A 149 -9.62 10.18 0.28
C ASP A 149 -8.27 9.67 -0.22
N LEU A 150 -7.79 8.57 0.39
CA LEU A 150 -6.55 7.92 0.04
C LEU A 150 -6.63 6.41 0.34
N ILE A 151 -6.24 5.60 -0.63
CA ILE A 151 -5.97 4.18 -0.43
C ILE A 151 -4.45 3.97 -0.53
N VAL A 152 -3.89 3.16 0.37
CA VAL A 152 -2.46 2.85 0.42
C VAL A 152 -2.27 1.35 0.37
N ALA A 153 -1.28 0.89 -0.40
CA ALA A 153 -0.80 -0.48 -0.36
C ALA A 153 0.73 -0.48 -0.26
N ASN A 154 1.29 -1.30 0.62
CA ASN A 154 2.72 -1.43 0.74
C ASN A 154 3.13 -2.90 0.84
N LEU A 155 3.97 -3.37 -0.06
CA LEU A 155 4.36 -4.77 -0.19
C LEU A 155 3.12 -5.70 -0.21
N PHE A 156 2.16 -5.36 -1.06
CA PHE A 156 0.87 -6.05 -1.09
C PHE A 156 0.43 -6.42 -2.51
N LEU A 157 0.55 -5.50 -3.49
CA LEU A 157 0.06 -5.76 -4.85
C LEU A 157 0.84 -6.86 -5.58
N HIS A 158 2.09 -7.10 -5.19
CA HIS A 158 2.92 -8.12 -5.83
C HIS A 158 2.42 -9.55 -5.62
N HIS A 159 1.54 -9.80 -4.63
CA HIS A 159 0.88 -11.09 -4.44
C HIS A 159 -0.16 -11.41 -5.53
N PHE A 160 -0.55 -10.43 -6.35
CA PHE A 160 -1.62 -10.59 -7.35
C PHE A 160 -1.11 -10.42 -8.77
N GLU A 161 -1.72 -11.15 -9.72
CA GLU A 161 -1.41 -11.05 -11.14
C GLU A 161 -2.67 -11.12 -12.02
N GLY A 162 -2.50 -10.83 -13.29
CA GLY A 162 -3.54 -11.03 -14.31
C GLY A 162 -4.87 -10.38 -13.97
N ALA A 163 -5.93 -11.17 -13.92
CA ALA A 163 -7.29 -10.70 -13.66
C ALA A 163 -7.48 -10.23 -12.21
N GLN A 164 -6.82 -10.87 -11.23
CA GLN A 164 -6.90 -10.50 -9.82
C GLN A 164 -6.35 -9.09 -9.58
N LEU A 165 -5.14 -8.80 -10.09
CA LEU A 165 -4.54 -7.48 -9.97
C LEU A 165 -5.41 -6.41 -10.63
N ARG A 166 -5.91 -6.66 -11.85
CA ARG A 166 -6.80 -5.71 -12.53
C ARG A 166 -8.11 -5.48 -11.80
N SER A 167 -8.74 -6.53 -11.25
CA SER A 167 -9.96 -6.42 -10.46
C SER A 167 -9.74 -5.56 -9.22
N LEU A 168 -8.63 -5.78 -8.50
CA LEU A 168 -8.27 -5.03 -7.32
C LEU A 168 -8.02 -3.55 -7.65
N LEU A 169 -7.21 -3.26 -8.68
CA LEU A 169 -6.96 -1.88 -9.13
C LEU A 169 -8.26 -1.20 -9.58
N GLY A 170 -9.18 -1.95 -10.21
CA GLY A 170 -10.51 -1.47 -10.57
C GLY A 170 -11.33 -1.04 -9.35
N ALA A 171 -11.37 -1.88 -8.32
CA ALA A 171 -12.07 -1.55 -7.07
C ALA A 171 -11.45 -0.34 -6.36
N ILE A 172 -10.11 -0.25 -6.34
CA ILE A 172 -9.39 0.90 -5.79
C ILE A 172 -9.75 2.18 -6.55
N ALA A 173 -9.76 2.14 -7.89
CA ALA A 173 -10.06 3.28 -8.72
C ALA A 173 -11.51 3.76 -8.61
N VAL A 174 -12.45 2.87 -8.31
CA VAL A 174 -13.85 3.24 -8.06
C VAL A 174 -14.00 3.90 -6.69
N ARG A 175 -13.36 3.35 -5.64
CA ARG A 175 -13.61 3.71 -4.23
C ARG A 175 -12.67 4.78 -3.68
N GLY A 176 -11.53 5.07 -4.34
CA GLY A 176 -10.54 6.02 -3.88
C GLY A 176 -10.51 7.31 -4.71
N ALA A 177 -10.23 8.43 -4.07
CA ALA A 177 -9.87 9.66 -4.77
C ALA A 177 -8.37 9.69 -5.11
N ARG A 178 -7.56 9.00 -4.32
CA ARG A 178 -6.10 8.86 -4.50
C ARG A 178 -5.68 7.45 -4.17
N PHE A 179 -4.63 6.99 -4.85
CA PHE A 179 -4.00 5.72 -4.53
C PHE A 179 -2.48 5.86 -4.51
N PHE A 180 -1.85 5.19 -3.57
CA PHE A 180 -0.40 5.04 -3.49
C PHE A 180 -0.02 3.60 -3.22
N ALA A 181 0.92 3.06 -4.02
CA ALA A 181 1.54 1.78 -3.75
C ALA A 181 3.07 1.91 -3.67
N CYS A 182 3.69 1.15 -2.77
CA CYS A 182 5.12 0.98 -2.66
C CYS A 182 5.44 -0.51 -2.60
N GLU A 183 5.98 -1.03 -3.70
CA GLU A 183 6.14 -2.46 -3.96
C GLU A 183 7.63 -2.83 -4.13
N PRO A 184 7.99 -4.11 -4.09
CA PRO A 184 9.33 -4.54 -4.43
C PRO A 184 9.66 -4.17 -5.87
N ARG A 185 10.88 -3.62 -6.07
CA ARG A 185 11.36 -3.33 -7.40
C ARG A 185 11.96 -4.58 -8.03
N ARG A 186 11.40 -5.06 -9.14
CA ARG A 186 11.93 -6.19 -9.90
C ARG A 186 13.16 -5.78 -10.71
N ALA A 187 14.33 -5.82 -10.03
CA ALA A 187 15.62 -5.39 -10.58
C ALA A 187 16.76 -6.24 -10.00
N TYR A 188 17.83 -6.42 -10.75
CA TYR A 188 18.99 -7.20 -10.30
C TYR A 188 19.62 -6.71 -8.98
N PRO A 189 19.75 -5.40 -8.70
CA PRO A 189 20.25 -4.95 -7.40
C PRO A 189 19.34 -5.36 -6.22
N ALA A 190 18.01 -5.32 -6.43
CA ALA A 190 17.05 -5.75 -5.41
C ALA A 190 17.14 -7.28 -5.20
N LEU A 191 17.26 -8.05 -6.28
CA LEU A 191 17.41 -9.50 -6.20
C LEU A 191 18.74 -9.87 -5.48
N ALA A 192 19.84 -9.24 -5.81
CA ALA A 192 21.10 -9.47 -5.11
C ALA A 192 21.00 -9.12 -3.62
N ALA A 193 20.34 -8.02 -3.28
CA ALA A 193 20.12 -7.63 -1.89
C ALA A 193 19.19 -8.60 -1.13
N SER A 194 18.16 -9.17 -1.80
CA SER A 194 17.26 -10.14 -1.16
C SER A 194 17.99 -11.41 -0.72
N HIS A 195 19.02 -11.84 -1.45
CA HIS A 195 19.90 -12.93 -1.03
C HIS A 195 20.79 -12.58 0.17
N LEU A 196 20.98 -11.29 0.45
CA LEU A 196 21.85 -10.80 1.53
C LEU A 196 21.09 -10.44 2.82
N VAL A 197 19.74 -10.58 2.85
CA VAL A 197 18.97 -10.25 4.06
C VAL A 197 19.34 -11.12 5.27
N ALA A 198 19.97 -12.28 5.05
CA ALA A 198 20.56 -13.08 6.12
C ALA A 198 21.59 -12.31 6.95
N LEU A 199 22.33 -11.37 6.33
CA LEU A 199 23.36 -10.57 7.01
C LEU A 199 22.77 -9.59 8.04
N ILE A 200 21.50 -9.25 7.92
CA ILE A 200 20.77 -8.43 8.92
C ILE A 200 19.97 -9.31 9.90
N GLY A 201 20.24 -10.62 9.94
CA GLY A 201 19.65 -11.56 10.87
C GLY A 201 18.26 -12.05 10.51
N ALA A 202 17.87 -11.99 9.22
CA ALA A 202 16.58 -12.51 8.76
C ALA A 202 16.51 -14.04 8.90
N ASN A 203 15.33 -14.53 9.33
CA ASN A 203 15.07 -15.97 9.44
C ASN A 203 14.91 -16.64 8.06
N ALA A 204 14.77 -17.98 8.00
CA ALA A 204 14.66 -18.71 6.75
C ALA A 204 13.44 -18.28 5.92
N VAL A 205 12.27 -18.15 6.55
CA VAL A 205 11.03 -17.71 5.91
C VAL A 205 11.22 -16.34 5.23
N THR A 206 11.74 -15.34 5.97
CA THR A 206 11.99 -14.01 5.42
C THR A 206 12.99 -14.02 4.26
N ARG A 207 14.01 -14.89 4.31
CA ARG A 207 15.02 -14.98 3.23
C ARG A 207 14.42 -15.52 1.93
N ASP A 208 13.62 -16.56 2.05
CA ASP A 208 13.01 -17.21 0.89
C ASP A 208 11.93 -16.27 0.30
N ASP A 209 11.07 -15.72 1.15
CA ASP A 209 10.01 -14.81 0.74
C ASP A 209 10.56 -13.51 0.14
N ALA A 210 11.68 -12.95 0.64
CA ALA A 210 12.29 -11.75 0.06
C ALA A 210 12.73 -11.95 -1.40
N VAL A 211 13.19 -13.13 -1.78
CA VAL A 211 13.53 -13.45 -3.16
C VAL A 211 12.26 -13.56 -4.01
N LEU A 212 11.22 -14.22 -3.50
CA LEU A 212 9.92 -14.35 -4.18
C LEU A 212 9.29 -12.97 -4.41
N SER A 213 9.26 -12.11 -3.39
CA SER A 213 8.74 -10.74 -3.48
C SER A 213 9.44 -9.92 -4.56
N VAL A 214 10.77 -10.03 -4.72
CA VAL A 214 11.49 -9.33 -5.80
C VAL A 214 11.10 -9.87 -7.17
N HIS A 215 10.95 -11.18 -7.34
CA HIS A 215 10.47 -11.76 -8.60
C HIS A 215 9.03 -11.37 -8.93
N ALA A 216 8.17 -11.28 -7.94
CA ALA A 216 6.78 -10.84 -8.06
C ALA A 216 6.63 -9.31 -8.18
N GLY A 217 7.67 -8.56 -7.86
CA GLY A 217 7.70 -7.09 -7.86
C GLY A 217 7.44 -6.46 -9.22
N PHE A 218 7.41 -5.12 -9.22
CA PHE A 218 7.06 -4.33 -10.41
C PHE A 218 8.25 -3.56 -10.98
N ARG A 219 8.11 -3.11 -12.24
CA ARG A 219 9.06 -2.26 -12.95
C ARG A 219 8.39 -1.49 -14.08
N GLY A 220 9.03 -0.40 -14.52
CA GLY A 220 8.57 0.40 -15.66
C GLY A 220 7.19 1.00 -15.40
N SER A 221 6.21 0.65 -16.23
CA SER A 221 4.83 1.13 -16.18
C SER A 221 3.81 -0.02 -16.03
N GLU A 222 4.18 -1.10 -15.37
CA GLU A 222 3.32 -2.30 -15.28
C GLU A 222 2.03 -2.05 -14.50
N LEU A 223 2.08 -1.25 -13.43
CA LEU A 223 0.88 -0.86 -12.68
C LEU A 223 0.04 0.16 -13.45
N SER A 224 0.67 1.11 -14.12
CA SER A 224 -0.04 2.06 -14.99
C SER A 224 -0.78 1.36 -16.15
N GLN A 225 -0.16 0.33 -16.74
CA GLN A 225 -0.78 -0.47 -17.80
C GLN A 225 -1.92 -1.37 -17.28
N ALA A 226 -1.86 -1.79 -16.02
CA ALA A 226 -2.90 -2.57 -15.36
C ALA A 226 -4.03 -1.70 -14.79
N TRP A 227 -3.83 -0.38 -14.66
CA TRP A 227 -4.82 0.56 -14.15
C TRP A 227 -6.03 0.62 -15.09
N PRO A 228 -7.28 0.62 -14.56
CA PRO A 228 -8.46 0.55 -15.41
C PRO A 228 -8.65 1.83 -16.25
N ALA A 229 -9.06 1.65 -17.51
CA ALA A 229 -9.54 2.74 -18.35
C ALA A 229 -10.97 3.11 -17.91
N LEU A 230 -11.09 4.13 -17.07
CA LEU A 230 -12.37 4.66 -16.58
C LEU A 230 -12.77 5.93 -17.34
N THR A 231 -14.05 6.29 -17.26
CA THR A 231 -14.56 7.57 -17.78
C THR A 231 -14.02 8.79 -17.03
N VAL A 232 -13.48 8.58 -15.84
CA VAL A 232 -12.86 9.61 -15.01
C VAL A 232 -11.37 9.67 -15.31
N ASP A 233 -10.85 10.87 -15.55
CA ASP A 233 -9.43 11.10 -15.78
C ASP A 233 -8.60 10.87 -14.52
N TRP A 234 -7.52 10.13 -14.68
CA TRP A 234 -6.52 9.89 -13.66
C TRP A 234 -5.17 10.45 -14.08
N THR A 235 -4.45 11.04 -13.14
CA THR A 235 -3.02 11.32 -13.30
C THR A 235 -2.27 10.18 -12.66
N LEU A 236 -1.47 9.46 -13.45
CA LEU A 236 -0.66 8.32 -12.99
C LEU A 236 0.81 8.73 -12.96
N ASP A 237 1.52 8.36 -11.90
CA ASP A 237 2.97 8.56 -11.74
C ASP A 237 3.55 7.24 -11.21
N GLU A 238 4.40 6.58 -12.00
CA GLU A 238 4.99 5.29 -11.67
C GLU A 238 6.51 5.40 -11.81
N TYR A 239 7.24 5.07 -10.73
CA TYR A 239 8.67 5.33 -10.65
C TYR A 239 9.43 4.40 -9.70
N ALA A 240 10.74 4.28 -9.94
CA ALA A 240 11.63 3.62 -9.01
C ALA A 240 12.01 4.54 -7.85
N ALA A 241 11.75 4.14 -6.62
CA ALA A 241 12.14 4.85 -5.41
C ALA A 241 13.37 4.19 -4.78
N GLY A 242 14.54 4.53 -5.32
CA GLY A 242 15.80 3.89 -4.97
C GLY A 242 15.99 2.51 -5.61
N PRO A 243 16.94 1.70 -5.11
CA PRO A 243 17.29 0.42 -5.74
C PRO A 243 16.26 -0.68 -5.48
N PHE A 244 15.46 -0.60 -4.43
CA PHE A 244 14.65 -1.71 -3.90
C PHE A 244 13.14 -1.50 -4.05
N SER A 245 12.68 -0.27 -4.16
CA SER A 245 11.26 0.07 -4.17
C SER A 245 10.79 0.57 -5.52
N HIS A 246 9.58 0.19 -5.90
CA HIS A 246 8.83 0.64 -7.04
C HIS A 246 7.54 1.27 -6.56
N CYS A 247 7.30 2.54 -6.90
CA CYS A 247 6.16 3.30 -6.43
C CYS A 247 5.18 3.59 -7.56
N PHE A 248 3.92 3.60 -7.22
CA PHE A 248 2.82 3.98 -8.10
C PHE A 248 1.88 4.93 -7.38
N CYS A 249 1.56 6.05 -8.03
CA CYS A 249 0.60 7.04 -7.57
C CYS A 249 -0.51 7.19 -8.60
N ALA A 250 -1.75 7.22 -8.17
CA ALA A 250 -2.88 7.62 -8.99
C ALA A 250 -3.67 8.72 -8.28
N LEU A 251 -3.98 9.78 -9.00
CA LEU A 251 -4.76 10.92 -8.52
C LEU A 251 -5.94 11.14 -9.45
N ARG A 252 -7.15 11.08 -8.92
CA ARG A 252 -8.39 11.39 -9.66
C ARG A 252 -8.44 12.89 -9.96
N ARG A 253 -8.59 13.25 -11.23
CA ARG A 253 -8.81 14.63 -11.60
C ARG A 253 -10.27 15.00 -11.30
N VAL A 254 -10.46 16.03 -10.47
CA VAL A 254 -11.77 16.66 -10.34
C VAL A 254 -11.95 17.52 -11.59
N PRO A 255 -13.04 17.36 -12.36
CA PRO A 255 -13.32 18.29 -13.45
C PRO A 255 -13.33 19.71 -12.88
N ALA A 256 -12.58 20.62 -13.53
CA ALA A 256 -12.71 22.04 -13.19
C ALA A 256 -14.18 22.42 -13.36
N VAL A 257 -14.85 22.80 -12.27
CA VAL A 257 -16.17 23.41 -12.36
C VAL A 257 -16.00 24.61 -13.27
N ALA A 258 -16.58 24.56 -14.47
CA ALA A 258 -16.58 25.70 -15.36
C ALA A 258 -17.13 26.88 -14.55
N ALA A 259 -16.28 27.89 -14.34
CA ALA A 259 -16.72 29.14 -13.74
C ALA A 259 -17.85 29.66 -14.64
N ALA A 260 -19.07 29.60 -14.12
CA ALA A 260 -20.19 30.21 -14.79
C ALA A 260 -19.91 31.70 -14.93
N ALA A 261 -19.73 32.11 -16.19
CA ALA A 261 -19.54 33.50 -16.58
C ALA A 261 -20.87 34.29 -16.42
#